data_3fb7edfa4439ebb0a7a23653859fc3d0
#
_entry.id   3fb7edfa4439ebb0a7a23653859fc3d0
#
_cell.length_a   1.000
_cell.length_b   1.000
_cell.length_c   1.000
_cell.angle_alpha   90.00
_cell.angle_beta   90.00
_cell.angle_gamma   90.00
#
_symmetry.space_group_name_H-M   'P 1'
#
loop_
_entity.id
_entity.type
_entity.pdbx_description
1 polymer ?
#
loop_
_entity_poly.entity_id
_entity_poly.type
_entity_poly.pdbx_seq_one_letter_code
_entity_poly.pdbx_strand_id
1 'polypeptide(L)'
;SALLTDMNQVLGLNVGNSLEVLETIKYLRNEEVDPRLDQVTVFLGGELLFIGGMVDSAEDGRARIRNAREDGSGAECFAKMVQALGGPTDLVEHSDHHLEKAAVVVPVMPKQSGYLVKMDARQIGLALVNLGGGRTLADQQIDYAVGFENFVDLNDYVSQQQPIALVHARTKAEAEQAILNILKACVIAEEPEKNIQSNCVYDRIALDQDVEED
;
A
#
# COMPACT_ATOMS: atom_id res chain seq x y z
N SER A 1 1.28 -11.39 -19.98
CA SER A 1 1.88 -10.04 -19.87
C SER A 1 2.46 -9.80 -18.48
N ALA A 2 3.30 -8.80 -18.36
CA ALA A 2 3.83 -8.30 -17.10
C ALA A 2 3.82 -6.76 -17.12
N LEU A 3 3.56 -6.15 -15.96
CA LEU A 3 3.73 -4.71 -15.77
C LEU A 3 4.97 -4.46 -14.91
N LEU A 4 5.83 -3.55 -15.36
CA LEU A 4 6.96 -3.06 -14.59
C LEU A 4 6.50 -1.86 -13.76
N THR A 5 6.50 -2.00 -12.43
CA THR A 5 5.98 -0.97 -11.52
C THR A 5 7.05 -0.42 -10.60
N ASP A 6 6.81 0.79 -10.06
CA ASP A 6 7.70 1.46 -9.12
C ASP A 6 7.70 0.78 -7.74
N MET A 7 8.89 0.60 -7.17
CA MET A 7 9.13 0.05 -5.82
C MET A 7 9.99 0.97 -4.95
N ASN A 8 10.12 2.26 -5.32
CA ASN A 8 11.02 3.19 -4.65
C ASN A 8 10.41 3.84 -3.39
N GLN A 9 9.15 3.58 -3.12
CA GLN A 9 8.45 4.00 -1.89
C GLN A 9 7.36 2.98 -1.55
N VAL A 10 6.69 3.13 -0.42
CA VAL A 10 5.49 2.34 -0.08
C VAL A 10 4.40 2.56 -1.13
N LEU A 11 3.59 1.54 -1.39
CA LEU A 11 2.60 1.60 -2.48
C LEU A 11 1.44 2.55 -2.15
N GLY A 12 0.82 2.36 -1.00
CA GLY A 12 -0.21 3.24 -0.45
C GLY A 12 0.34 4.04 0.72
N LEU A 13 -0.51 4.41 1.65
CA LEU A 13 -0.17 5.19 2.83
C LEU A 13 0.27 4.31 4.01
N ASN A 14 -0.03 3.00 3.99
CA ASN A 14 0.10 2.11 5.13
C ASN A 14 0.97 0.90 4.84
N VAL A 15 1.60 0.37 5.90
CA VAL A 15 2.43 -0.84 5.88
C VAL A 15 2.13 -1.67 7.12
N GLY A 16 1.51 -2.84 6.95
CA GLY A 16 1.11 -3.72 8.05
C GLY A 16 -0.27 -4.33 7.82
N ASN A 17 -0.54 -5.47 8.46
CA ASN A 17 -1.69 -6.31 8.10
C ASN A 17 -3.05 -5.61 8.28
N SER A 18 -3.44 -5.26 9.53
CA SER A 18 -4.73 -4.60 9.79
C SER A 18 -4.82 -3.21 9.17
N LEU A 19 -3.70 -2.48 9.12
CA LEU A 19 -3.65 -1.14 8.55
C LEU A 19 -3.87 -1.16 7.03
N GLU A 20 -3.25 -2.11 6.31
CA GLU A 20 -3.45 -2.28 4.86
C GLU A 20 -4.85 -2.80 4.53
N VAL A 21 -5.44 -3.68 5.37
CA VAL A 21 -6.84 -4.09 5.19
C VAL A 21 -7.79 -2.91 5.38
N LEU A 22 -7.54 -2.04 6.38
CA LEU A 22 -8.33 -0.84 6.58
C LEU A 22 -8.21 0.12 5.38
N GLU A 23 -7.01 0.33 4.85
CA GLU A 23 -6.78 1.12 3.65
C GLU A 23 -7.51 0.53 2.44
N THR A 24 -7.46 -0.78 2.26
CA THR A 24 -8.19 -1.50 1.22
C THR A 24 -9.70 -1.26 1.32
N ILE A 25 -10.27 -1.32 2.53
CA ILE A 25 -11.70 -1.07 2.76
C ILE A 25 -12.06 0.37 2.39
N LYS A 26 -11.27 1.35 2.85
CA LYS A 26 -11.47 2.78 2.52
C LYS A 26 -11.38 3.03 1.02
N TYR A 27 -10.39 2.43 0.34
CA TYR A 27 -10.22 2.49 -1.10
C TYR A 27 -11.43 1.93 -1.84
N LEU A 28 -11.87 0.71 -1.48
CA LEU A 28 -13.04 0.05 -2.11
C LEU A 28 -14.36 0.78 -1.86
N ARG A 29 -14.48 1.50 -0.75
CA ARG A 29 -15.63 2.36 -0.43
C ARG A 29 -15.52 3.77 -1.03
N ASN A 30 -14.45 4.04 -1.77
CA ASN A 30 -14.18 5.35 -2.37
C ASN A 30 -14.11 6.50 -1.35
N GLU A 31 -13.70 6.19 -0.10
CA GLU A 31 -13.58 7.15 1.00
C GLU A 31 -12.20 7.82 1.01
N GLU A 32 -11.14 7.04 0.76
CA GLU A 32 -9.77 7.51 0.70
C GLU A 32 -9.05 6.77 -0.44
N VAL A 33 -8.66 7.51 -1.46
CA VAL A 33 -8.06 6.95 -2.68
C VAL A 33 -6.67 7.53 -2.86
N ASP A 34 -5.68 6.77 -2.43
CA ASP A 34 -4.29 7.11 -2.73
C ASP A 34 -4.02 6.97 -4.24
N PRO A 35 -3.42 7.99 -4.90
CA PRO A 35 -3.24 7.98 -6.35
C PRO A 35 -2.32 6.87 -6.85
N ARG A 36 -1.28 6.48 -6.08
CA ARG A 36 -0.34 5.42 -6.47
C ARG A 36 -1.00 4.05 -6.35
N LEU A 37 -1.68 3.81 -5.22
CA LEU A 37 -2.44 2.58 -4.99
C LEU A 37 -3.52 2.40 -6.06
N ASP A 38 -4.26 3.48 -6.39
CA ASP A 38 -5.25 3.46 -7.46
C ASP A 38 -4.65 3.12 -8.82
N GLN A 39 -3.56 3.80 -9.19
CA GLN A 39 -2.92 3.58 -10.48
C GLN A 39 -2.48 2.13 -10.64
N VAL A 40 -1.76 1.56 -9.66
CA VAL A 40 -1.27 0.17 -9.73
C VAL A 40 -2.43 -0.80 -9.73
N THR A 41 -3.43 -0.61 -8.87
CA THR A 41 -4.63 -1.47 -8.79
C THR A 41 -5.40 -1.48 -10.11
N VAL A 42 -5.64 -0.30 -10.68
CA VAL A 42 -6.38 -0.15 -11.94
C VAL A 42 -5.62 -0.76 -13.12
N PHE A 43 -4.30 -0.55 -13.20
CA PHE A 43 -3.50 -1.10 -14.29
C PHE A 43 -3.39 -2.62 -14.21
N LEU A 44 -3.10 -3.18 -13.02
CA LEU A 44 -3.02 -4.64 -12.84
C LEU A 44 -4.38 -5.31 -13.03
N GLY A 45 -5.45 -4.74 -12.45
CA GLY A 45 -6.80 -5.26 -12.59
C GLY A 45 -7.28 -5.20 -14.04
N GLY A 46 -7.02 -4.11 -14.74
CA GLY A 46 -7.33 -3.96 -16.17
C GLY A 46 -6.63 -4.99 -17.03
N GLU A 47 -5.34 -5.23 -16.79
CA GLU A 47 -4.57 -6.25 -17.49
C GLU A 47 -5.10 -7.66 -17.22
N LEU A 48 -5.46 -7.98 -15.97
CA LEU A 48 -6.06 -9.28 -15.62
C LEU A 48 -7.38 -9.52 -16.33
N LEU A 49 -8.26 -8.52 -16.41
CA LEU A 49 -9.53 -8.63 -17.11
C LEU A 49 -9.31 -8.87 -18.62
N PHE A 50 -8.34 -8.18 -19.21
CA PHE A 50 -8.00 -8.35 -20.63
C PHE A 50 -7.43 -9.74 -20.92
N ILE A 51 -6.43 -10.21 -20.14
CA ILE A 51 -5.85 -11.55 -20.32
C ILE A 51 -6.90 -12.65 -20.09
N GLY A 52 -7.82 -12.41 -19.13
CA GLY A 52 -8.93 -13.31 -18.84
C GLY A 52 -10.04 -13.32 -19.89
N GLY A 53 -9.91 -12.53 -20.97
CA GLY A 53 -10.91 -12.44 -22.04
C GLY A 53 -12.26 -11.85 -21.60
N MET A 54 -12.26 -11.08 -20.52
CA MET A 54 -13.48 -10.45 -19.97
C MET A 54 -13.76 -9.08 -20.57
N VAL A 55 -12.81 -8.52 -21.28
CA VAL A 55 -12.87 -7.23 -22.00
C VAL A 55 -11.99 -7.30 -23.26
N ASP A 56 -12.23 -6.38 -24.21
CA ASP A 56 -11.54 -6.39 -25.51
C ASP A 56 -10.18 -5.69 -25.47
N SER A 57 -9.94 -4.86 -24.44
CA SER A 57 -8.66 -4.16 -24.24
C SER A 57 -8.32 -3.98 -22.76
N ALA A 58 -7.03 -3.78 -22.46
CA ALA A 58 -6.60 -3.43 -21.10
C ALA A 58 -7.19 -2.06 -20.65
N GLU A 59 -7.47 -1.12 -21.58
CA GLU A 59 -8.12 0.15 -21.27
C GLU A 59 -9.58 -0.04 -20.82
N ASP A 60 -10.35 -0.88 -21.51
CA ASP A 60 -11.71 -1.25 -21.09
C ASP A 60 -11.68 -1.95 -19.74
N GLY A 61 -10.66 -2.79 -19.50
CA GLY A 61 -10.42 -3.38 -18.19
C GLY A 61 -10.18 -2.35 -17.10
N ARG A 62 -9.33 -1.35 -17.37
CA ARG A 62 -9.08 -0.24 -16.43
C ARG A 62 -10.35 0.55 -16.11
N ALA A 63 -11.15 0.85 -17.13
CA ALA A 63 -12.44 1.52 -16.94
C ALA A 63 -13.38 0.69 -16.07
N ARG A 64 -13.44 -0.63 -16.30
CA ARG A 64 -14.27 -1.54 -15.51
C ARG A 64 -13.84 -1.64 -14.04
N ILE A 65 -12.52 -1.64 -13.76
CA ILE A 65 -12.00 -1.63 -12.38
C ILE A 65 -12.38 -0.33 -11.66
N ARG A 66 -12.21 0.85 -12.30
CA ARG A 66 -12.62 2.13 -11.72
C ARG A 66 -14.12 2.16 -11.41
N ASN A 67 -14.95 1.73 -12.37
CA ASN A 67 -16.39 1.69 -12.18
C ASN A 67 -16.78 0.78 -10.99
N ALA A 68 -16.15 -0.40 -10.84
CA ALA A 68 -16.44 -1.31 -9.73
C ALA A 68 -16.07 -0.72 -8.35
N ARG A 69 -15.07 0.16 -8.27
CA ARG A 69 -14.79 0.92 -7.06
C ARG A 69 -15.85 2.01 -6.84
N GLU A 70 -16.17 2.79 -7.89
CA GLU A 70 -17.06 3.95 -7.79
C GLU A 70 -18.52 3.58 -7.51
N ASP A 71 -19.00 2.45 -8.05
CA ASP A 71 -20.37 1.95 -7.82
C ASP A 71 -20.53 1.06 -6.60
N GLY A 72 -19.43 0.74 -5.92
CA GLY A 72 -19.38 -0.06 -4.70
C GLY A 72 -19.40 -1.59 -4.93
N SER A 73 -19.54 -2.07 -6.16
CA SER A 73 -19.56 -3.52 -6.45
C SER A 73 -18.24 -4.21 -6.10
N GLY A 74 -17.12 -3.48 -6.14
CA GLY A 74 -15.82 -3.94 -5.66
C GLY A 74 -15.82 -4.22 -4.15
N ALA A 75 -16.40 -3.34 -3.35
CA ALA A 75 -16.54 -3.52 -1.91
C ALA A 75 -17.44 -4.71 -1.57
N GLU A 76 -18.56 -4.87 -2.28
CA GLU A 76 -19.45 -6.03 -2.11
C GLU A 76 -18.73 -7.35 -2.46
N CYS A 77 -17.94 -7.37 -3.53
CA CYS A 77 -17.15 -8.53 -3.93
C CYS A 77 -16.12 -8.90 -2.86
N PHE A 78 -15.43 -7.92 -2.31
CA PHE A 78 -14.48 -8.09 -1.20
C PHE A 78 -15.17 -8.64 0.05
N ALA A 79 -16.33 -8.12 0.45
CA ALA A 79 -17.10 -8.63 1.58
C ALA A 79 -17.49 -10.10 1.40
N LYS A 80 -17.97 -10.49 0.20
CA LYS A 80 -18.29 -11.89 -0.14
C LYS A 80 -17.06 -12.79 -0.09
N MET A 81 -15.91 -12.32 -0.57
CA MET A 81 -14.63 -13.04 -0.50
C MET A 81 -14.22 -13.28 0.95
N VAL A 82 -14.25 -12.25 1.80
CA VAL A 82 -13.93 -12.35 3.22
C VAL A 82 -14.83 -13.38 3.92
N GLN A 83 -16.14 -13.32 3.69
CA GLN A 83 -17.09 -14.28 4.23
C GLN A 83 -16.81 -15.72 3.76
N ALA A 84 -16.53 -15.91 2.48
CA ALA A 84 -16.23 -17.23 1.91
C ALA A 84 -14.95 -17.85 2.49
N LEU A 85 -14.00 -17.02 2.90
CA LEU A 85 -12.76 -17.42 3.59
C LEU A 85 -12.94 -17.62 5.10
N GLY A 86 -14.15 -17.45 5.64
CA GLY A 86 -14.47 -17.62 7.06
C GLY A 86 -14.26 -16.37 7.92
N GLY A 87 -14.07 -15.21 7.32
CA GLY A 87 -13.98 -13.92 8.01
C GLY A 87 -15.36 -13.34 8.39
N PRO A 88 -15.37 -12.18 9.09
CA PRO A 88 -16.60 -11.52 9.50
C PRO A 88 -17.44 -11.08 8.29
N THR A 89 -18.77 -11.24 8.42
CA THR A 89 -19.70 -10.86 7.34
C THR A 89 -19.89 -9.35 7.20
N ASP A 90 -19.52 -8.59 8.22
CA ASP A 90 -19.69 -7.15 8.36
C ASP A 90 -18.33 -6.41 8.48
N LEU A 91 -17.24 -7.05 8.01
CA LEU A 91 -15.88 -6.45 8.07
C LEU A 91 -15.82 -5.09 7.38
N VAL A 92 -16.48 -4.94 6.24
CA VAL A 92 -16.42 -3.72 5.43
C VAL A 92 -17.15 -2.56 6.13
N GLU A 93 -18.27 -2.84 6.81
CA GLU A 93 -19.09 -1.86 7.52
C GLU A 93 -18.52 -1.52 8.91
N HIS A 94 -17.93 -2.52 9.58
CA HIS A 94 -17.50 -2.44 10.98
C HIS A 94 -16.05 -2.89 11.19
N SER A 95 -15.15 -2.46 10.30
CA SER A 95 -13.72 -2.83 10.32
C SER A 95 -13.04 -2.53 11.65
N ASP A 96 -13.44 -1.46 12.35
CA ASP A 96 -12.90 -1.05 13.63
C ASP A 96 -13.21 -2.02 14.78
N HIS A 97 -14.22 -2.88 14.63
CA HIS A 97 -14.58 -3.94 15.59
C HIS A 97 -13.79 -5.22 15.36
N HIS A 98 -13.35 -5.46 14.12
CA HIS A 98 -12.72 -6.72 13.70
C HIS A 98 -11.21 -6.64 13.55
N LEU A 99 -10.70 -5.47 13.14
CA LEU A 99 -9.26 -5.27 12.95
C LEU A 99 -8.58 -4.97 14.28
N GLU A 100 -7.51 -5.72 14.56
CA GLU A 100 -6.71 -5.50 15.76
C GLU A 100 -6.02 -4.13 15.73
N LYS A 101 -5.94 -3.49 16.89
CA LYS A 101 -5.28 -2.19 17.09
C LYS A 101 -4.09 -2.32 18.03
N ALA A 102 -3.01 -1.65 17.72
CA ALA A 102 -1.85 -1.58 18.60
C ALA A 102 -2.13 -0.67 19.82
N ALA A 103 -1.52 -1.01 20.96
CA ALA A 103 -1.68 -0.25 22.18
C ALA A 103 -0.91 1.09 22.18
N VAL A 104 0.11 1.20 21.35
CA VAL A 104 1.02 2.36 21.28
C VAL A 104 1.04 2.88 19.85
N VAL A 105 0.71 4.16 19.68
CA VAL A 105 0.82 4.86 18.38
C VAL A 105 1.72 6.07 18.58
N VAL A 106 2.83 6.15 17.85
CA VAL A 106 3.86 7.17 18.02
C VAL A 106 4.27 7.77 16.68
N PRO A 107 4.34 9.12 16.56
CA PRO A 107 4.76 9.75 15.32
C PRO A 107 6.26 9.59 15.04
N VAL A 108 6.62 9.43 13.78
CA VAL A 108 7.99 9.47 13.27
C VAL A 108 8.31 10.92 12.88
N MET A 109 8.93 11.66 13.77
CA MET A 109 9.27 13.07 13.54
C MET A 109 10.58 13.17 12.77
N PRO A 110 10.64 13.93 11.65
CA PRO A 110 11.86 14.16 10.92
C PRO A 110 12.84 15.03 11.73
N LYS A 111 14.15 14.80 11.55
CA LYS A 111 15.21 15.56 12.22
C LYS A 111 15.41 16.97 11.65
N GLN A 112 15.01 17.18 10.42
CA GLN A 112 15.09 18.45 9.69
C GLN A 112 13.89 18.63 8.79
N SER A 113 13.55 19.85 8.43
CA SER A 113 12.58 20.15 7.39
C SER A 113 13.21 20.03 6.01
N GLY A 114 12.43 19.71 4.99
CA GLY A 114 12.87 19.55 3.61
C GLY A 114 11.96 18.62 2.82
N TYR A 115 12.41 18.20 1.67
CA TYR A 115 11.69 17.24 0.82
C TYR A 115 12.13 15.81 1.11
N LEU A 116 11.21 14.88 1.18
CA LEU A 116 11.51 13.45 1.27
C LEU A 116 11.98 12.96 -0.10
N VAL A 117 13.30 12.85 -0.31
CA VAL A 117 13.87 12.55 -1.63
C VAL A 117 14.20 11.08 -1.85
N LYS A 118 14.20 10.27 -0.79
CA LYS A 118 14.43 8.83 -0.89
C LYS A 118 13.72 8.09 0.23
N MET A 119 13.12 6.97 -0.15
CA MET A 119 12.51 5.99 0.76
C MET A 119 13.00 4.60 0.36
N ASP A 120 13.60 3.86 1.29
CA ASP A 120 13.98 2.47 1.09
C ASP A 120 12.82 1.56 1.53
N ALA A 121 11.91 1.25 0.59
CA ALA A 121 10.73 0.43 0.85
C ALA A 121 11.09 -0.96 1.40
N ARG A 122 12.24 -1.53 1.00
CA ARG A 122 12.72 -2.82 1.53
C ARG A 122 13.09 -2.71 3.01
N GLN A 123 13.79 -1.65 3.42
CA GLN A 123 14.15 -1.44 4.82
C GLN A 123 12.91 -1.17 5.67
N ILE A 124 11.90 -0.48 5.13
CA ILE A 124 10.60 -0.29 5.80
C ILE A 124 9.90 -1.65 6.00
N GLY A 125 9.85 -2.49 4.97
CA GLY A 125 9.32 -3.85 5.09
C GLY A 125 10.06 -4.70 6.12
N LEU A 126 11.40 -4.62 6.19
CA LEU A 126 12.19 -5.29 7.23
C LEU A 126 11.93 -4.71 8.62
N ALA A 127 11.69 -3.41 8.74
CA ALA A 127 11.30 -2.79 10.01
C ALA A 127 9.93 -3.32 10.49
N LEU A 128 8.96 -3.54 9.58
CA LEU A 128 7.70 -4.19 9.90
C LEU A 128 7.90 -5.64 10.39
N VAL A 129 8.73 -6.43 9.71
CA VAL A 129 9.06 -7.81 10.13
C VAL A 129 9.66 -7.81 11.54
N ASN A 130 10.59 -6.91 11.82
CA ASN A 130 11.24 -6.79 13.14
C ASN A 130 10.25 -6.34 14.23
N LEU A 131 9.21 -5.61 13.85
CA LEU A 131 8.13 -5.17 14.76
C LEU A 131 7.15 -6.32 15.07
N GLY A 132 7.24 -7.44 14.36
CA GLY A 132 6.36 -8.60 14.50
C GLY A 132 5.24 -8.69 13.46
N GLY A 133 5.12 -7.72 12.55
CA GLY A 133 4.12 -7.70 11.48
C GLY A 133 4.42 -8.64 10.32
N GLY A 134 5.55 -9.35 10.35
CA GLY A 134 5.93 -10.35 9.37
C GLY A 134 6.66 -11.53 10.02
N ARG A 135 7.03 -12.55 9.23
CA ARG A 135 7.68 -13.78 9.69
C ARG A 135 9.15 -13.81 9.31
N THR A 136 9.99 -14.22 10.25
CA THR A 136 11.38 -14.63 10.01
C THR A 136 11.52 -16.16 10.01
N LEU A 137 10.61 -16.87 10.68
CA LEU A 137 10.53 -18.32 10.76
C LEU A 137 9.11 -18.78 10.36
N ALA A 138 8.99 -19.97 9.77
CA ALA A 138 7.73 -20.48 9.22
C ALA A 138 6.61 -20.66 10.26
N ASP A 139 6.96 -20.98 11.50
CA ASP A 139 6.05 -21.21 12.61
C ASP A 139 5.79 -19.97 13.48
N GLN A 140 6.44 -18.84 13.17
CA GLN A 140 6.23 -17.58 13.88
C GLN A 140 4.83 -17.03 13.63
N GLN A 141 4.17 -16.60 14.71
CA GLN A 141 2.90 -15.88 14.60
C GLN A 141 3.13 -14.42 14.20
N ILE A 142 2.25 -13.92 13.35
CA ILE A 142 2.24 -12.52 12.92
C ILE A 142 1.37 -11.72 13.88
N ASP A 143 1.85 -10.57 14.31
CA ASP A 143 1.05 -9.56 15.00
C ASP A 143 0.36 -8.66 13.96
N TYR A 144 -0.95 -8.82 13.83
CA TYR A 144 -1.74 -8.09 12.83
C TYR A 144 -1.96 -6.62 13.19
N ALA A 145 -1.79 -6.24 14.47
CA ALA A 145 -2.06 -4.88 14.94
C ALA A 145 -0.90 -3.90 14.72
N VAL A 146 0.33 -4.42 14.52
CA VAL A 146 1.51 -3.57 14.36
C VAL A 146 1.71 -3.14 12.92
N GLY A 147 2.32 -1.98 12.73
CA GLY A 147 2.60 -1.45 11.40
C GLY A 147 2.94 0.02 11.37
N PHE A 148 2.84 0.59 10.20
CA PHE A 148 3.12 2.00 9.94
C PHE A 148 1.95 2.59 9.16
N GLU A 149 1.53 3.79 9.51
CA GLU A 149 0.37 4.48 8.94
C GLU A 149 0.74 5.87 8.46
N ASN A 150 0.07 6.34 7.42
CA ASN A 150 0.17 7.70 6.90
C ASN A 150 1.59 8.11 6.51
N PHE A 151 2.28 7.28 5.71
CA PHE A 151 3.52 7.69 5.08
C PHE A 151 3.30 8.89 4.15
N VAL A 152 4.21 9.86 4.22
CA VAL A 152 4.30 10.92 3.22
C VAL A 152 4.94 10.41 1.95
N ASP A 153 4.56 10.96 0.80
CA ASP A 153 5.10 10.56 -0.50
C ASP A 153 6.49 11.14 -0.78
N LEU A 154 7.19 10.51 -1.73
CA LEU A 154 8.43 11.08 -2.26
C LEU A 154 8.16 12.45 -2.89
N ASN A 155 9.07 13.39 -2.66
CA ASN A 155 8.99 14.81 -3.01
C ASN A 155 7.96 15.63 -2.23
N ASP A 156 7.29 15.06 -1.23
CA ASP A 156 6.55 15.88 -0.30
C ASP A 156 7.48 16.69 0.60
N TYR A 157 7.09 17.94 0.86
CA TYR A 157 7.76 18.77 1.85
C TYR A 157 7.31 18.40 3.25
N VAL A 158 8.24 18.02 4.10
CA VAL A 158 8.01 17.72 5.52
C VAL A 158 8.63 18.76 6.42
N SER A 159 7.93 19.12 7.49
CA SER A 159 8.46 20.00 8.53
C SER A 159 8.81 19.19 9.79
N GLN A 160 9.69 19.73 10.63
CA GLN A 160 10.00 19.10 11.92
C GLN A 160 8.78 18.97 12.88
N GLN A 161 7.65 19.56 12.55
CA GLN A 161 6.41 19.55 13.34
C GLN A 161 5.37 18.57 12.78
N GLN A 162 5.62 17.96 11.61
CA GLN A 162 4.74 17.01 10.97
C GLN A 162 5.40 15.64 10.89
N PRO A 163 4.72 14.57 11.29
CA PRO A 163 5.27 13.23 11.18
C PRO A 163 5.37 12.80 9.71
N ILE A 164 6.38 11.98 9.39
CA ILE A 164 6.51 11.32 8.09
C ILE A 164 5.76 9.99 8.04
N ALA A 165 5.40 9.45 9.18
CA ALA A 165 4.54 8.28 9.37
C ALA A 165 4.14 8.17 10.86
N LEU A 166 3.19 7.28 11.17
CA LEU A 166 2.87 6.84 12.52
C LEU A 166 3.32 5.38 12.70
N VAL A 167 3.90 5.05 13.85
CA VAL A 167 4.27 3.67 14.23
C VAL A 167 3.20 3.12 15.17
N HIS A 168 2.62 2.00 14.82
CA HIS A 168 1.72 1.19 15.63
C HIS A 168 2.49 0.02 16.22
N ALA A 169 2.66 -0.04 17.56
CA ALA A 169 3.47 -1.03 18.27
C ALA A 169 2.77 -1.55 19.53
N ARG A 170 3.25 -2.66 20.10
CA ARG A 170 2.76 -3.19 21.38
C ARG A 170 3.38 -2.44 22.57
N THR A 171 4.64 -2.01 22.44
CA THR A 171 5.37 -1.31 23.49
C THR A 171 6.07 -0.06 22.96
N LYS A 172 6.38 0.86 23.88
CA LYS A 172 7.15 2.09 23.54
C LYS A 172 8.56 1.77 23.04
N ALA A 173 9.21 0.76 23.61
CA ALA A 173 10.57 0.34 23.20
C ALA A 173 10.60 -0.18 21.75
N GLU A 174 9.60 -0.98 21.35
CA GLU A 174 9.45 -1.44 19.97
C GLU A 174 9.18 -0.27 19.02
N ALA A 175 8.30 0.67 19.43
CA ALA A 175 8.02 1.87 18.64
C ALA A 175 9.28 2.73 18.43
N GLU A 176 10.09 2.96 19.48
CA GLU A 176 11.35 3.70 19.37
C GLU A 176 12.34 3.03 18.41
N GLN A 177 12.47 1.70 18.46
CA GLN A 177 13.32 0.99 17.53
C GLN A 177 12.82 1.06 16.09
N ALA A 178 11.51 0.94 15.88
CA ALA A 178 10.89 1.07 14.55
C ALA A 178 11.07 2.49 13.98
N ILE A 179 10.90 3.54 14.80
CA ILE A 179 11.17 4.94 14.42
C ILE A 179 12.60 5.11 13.92
N LEU A 180 13.59 4.55 14.65
CA LEU A 180 14.99 4.63 14.23
C LEU A 180 15.23 3.95 12.87
N ASN A 181 14.56 2.83 12.59
CA ASN A 181 14.68 2.11 11.33
C ASN A 181 14.04 2.91 10.19
N ILE A 182 12.85 3.49 10.39
CA ILE A 182 12.18 4.33 9.38
C ILE A 182 13.03 5.57 9.07
N LEU A 183 13.53 6.28 10.10
CA LEU A 183 14.38 7.45 9.91
C LEU A 183 15.69 7.14 9.16
N LYS A 184 16.22 5.91 9.23
CA LYS A 184 17.37 5.47 8.42
C LYS A 184 16.99 5.14 6.99
N ALA A 185 15.75 4.67 6.77
CA ALA A 185 15.24 4.32 5.44
C ALA A 185 14.84 5.55 4.62
N CYS A 186 14.67 6.72 5.25
CA CYS A 186 14.21 7.95 4.64
C CYS A 186 15.33 8.99 4.57
N VAL A 187 15.43 9.72 3.44
CA VAL A 187 16.38 10.83 3.25
C VAL A 187 15.60 12.09 2.95
N ILE A 188 15.88 13.14 3.73
CA ILE A 188 15.30 14.47 3.56
C ILE A 188 16.38 15.42 3.08
N ALA A 189 16.08 16.19 2.02
CA ALA A 189 16.99 17.18 1.41
C ALA A 189 16.33 18.57 1.29
N GLU A 190 17.13 19.59 1.07
CA GLU A 190 16.65 20.99 0.90
C GLU A 190 15.88 21.18 -0.41
N GLU A 191 16.24 20.43 -1.46
CA GLU A 191 15.60 20.49 -2.78
C GLU A 191 14.92 19.15 -3.10
N PRO A 192 13.81 19.16 -3.88
CA PRO A 192 13.15 17.94 -4.33
C PRO A 192 14.01 17.18 -5.33
N GLU A 193 13.85 15.86 -5.39
CA GLU A 193 14.49 14.99 -6.39
C GLU A 193 13.86 15.22 -7.77
N LYS A 194 14.68 15.57 -8.77
CA LYS A 194 14.21 15.92 -10.12
C LYS A 194 13.76 14.73 -10.96
N ASN A 195 14.20 13.51 -10.62
CA ASN A 195 14.01 12.32 -11.43
C ASN A 195 12.94 11.38 -10.87
N ILE A 196 12.16 11.79 -9.87
CA ILE A 196 11.04 10.98 -9.39
C ILE A 196 9.93 10.98 -10.44
N GLN A 197 9.64 9.81 -10.98
CA GLN A 197 8.54 9.65 -11.93
C GLN A 197 7.19 9.67 -11.19
N SER A 198 6.26 10.47 -11.70
CA SER A 198 4.88 10.51 -11.18
C SER A 198 4.06 9.26 -11.57
N ASN A 199 4.52 8.52 -12.58
CA ASN A 199 3.85 7.31 -13.05
C ASN A 199 4.42 6.08 -12.33
N CYS A 200 3.55 5.33 -11.65
CA CYS A 200 3.93 4.10 -10.94
C CYS A 200 4.07 2.88 -11.87
N VAL A 201 3.56 2.94 -13.08
CA VAL A 201 3.68 1.89 -14.09
C VAL A 201 4.62 2.37 -15.18
N TYR A 202 5.80 1.75 -15.25
CA TYR A 202 6.87 2.14 -16.16
C TYR A 202 6.73 1.54 -17.54
N ASP A 203 6.34 0.27 -17.62
CA ASP A 203 6.27 -0.44 -18.88
C ASP A 203 5.30 -1.62 -18.82
N ARG A 204 4.86 -2.06 -20.00
CA ARG A 204 4.04 -3.25 -20.20
C ARG A 204 4.75 -4.20 -21.16
N ILE A 205 5.10 -5.38 -20.70
CA ILE A 205 5.72 -6.43 -21.47
C ILE A 205 4.64 -7.47 -21.79
N ALA A 206 4.30 -7.65 -23.07
CA ALA A 206 3.37 -8.66 -23.55
C ALA A 206 3.99 -9.41 -24.74
N LEU A 207 3.60 -10.66 -24.91
CA LEU A 207 3.85 -11.35 -26.17
C LEU A 207 2.94 -10.73 -27.23
N ASP A 208 3.49 -10.37 -28.37
CA ASP A 208 2.69 -9.97 -29.54
C ASP A 208 1.78 -11.15 -29.92
N GLN A 209 0.47 -10.92 -29.92
CA GLN A 209 -0.50 -11.93 -30.34
C GLN A 209 -0.60 -12.06 -31.86
N ASP A 210 0.30 -11.44 -32.61
CA ASP A 210 0.31 -11.45 -34.09
C ASP A 210 1.54 -12.15 -34.63
N VAL A 211 1.55 -13.48 -34.55
CA VAL A 211 2.14 -14.32 -35.61
C VAL A 211 1.13 -15.40 -35.87
N GLU A 212 0.09 -15.10 -36.67
CA GLU A 212 -0.53 -16.12 -37.48
C GLU A 212 0.55 -16.61 -38.46
N GLU A 213 1.16 -17.75 -38.17
CA GLU A 213 1.93 -18.49 -39.17
C GLU A 213 0.91 -19.05 -40.17
N ASP A 214 0.92 -18.51 -41.42
CA ASP A 214 0.34 -19.11 -42.59
C ASP A 214 0.99 -20.48 -42.95
#